data_ff48d86a95a9f36f6d319cc7b9520cad
#
_entry.id   ff48d86a95a9f36f6d319cc7b9520cad
#
_cell.length_a   1.000
_cell.length_b   1.000
_cell.length_c   1.000
_cell.angle_alpha   90.00
_cell.angle_beta   90.00
_cell.angle_gamma   90.00
#
_symmetry.space_group_name_H-M   'P 1'
#
loop_
_entity.id
_entity.type
_entity.pdbx_description
1 polymer ?
#
loop_
_entity_poly.entity_id
_entity_poly.type
_entity_poly.pdbx_seq_one_letter_code
_entity_poly.pdbx_strand_id
1 'polypeptide(L)'
;MINNKKIVVVMPAYNAEKTVEKTYRDIPKHIVDDIILVDDNSSDKTVEIAKSLGLKTIIHKKNMGYGANQKTCYREALKNGADVIVMIHPDY
;
A
#
# COMPACT_ATOMS: atom_id res chain seq x y z
N MET A 1 -11.20 12.13 0.27
CA MET A 1 -10.71 13.52 0.01
C MET A 1 -11.10 14.44 1.14
N ILE A 2 -10.19 15.25 1.59
CA ILE A 2 -10.46 16.26 2.63
C ILE A 2 -10.01 17.61 2.10
N ASN A 3 -10.89 18.62 2.21
CA ASN A 3 -10.60 20.01 1.78
C ASN A 3 -10.06 20.07 0.34
N ASN A 4 -10.65 19.29 -0.56
CA ASN A 4 -10.22 19.18 -1.97
C ASN A 4 -8.80 18.64 -2.15
N LYS A 5 -8.26 17.96 -1.15
CA LYS A 5 -6.96 17.30 -1.23
C LYS A 5 -7.16 15.81 -1.43
N LYS A 6 -6.48 15.25 -2.42
CA LYS A 6 -6.51 13.80 -2.67
C LYS A 6 -5.58 13.09 -1.69
N ILE A 7 -6.14 12.17 -0.92
CA ILE A 7 -5.42 11.42 0.10
C ILE A 7 -5.19 9.99 -0.40
N VAL A 8 -3.92 9.60 -0.48
CA VAL A 8 -3.53 8.25 -0.89
C VAL A 8 -2.78 7.57 0.24
N VAL A 9 -3.23 6.39 0.61
CA VAL A 9 -2.52 5.54 1.58
C VAL A 9 -1.62 4.59 0.80
N VAL A 10 -0.37 4.47 1.23
CA VAL A 10 0.58 3.52 0.66
C VAL A 10 1.00 2.52 1.73
N MET A 11 1.12 1.26 1.35
CA MET A 11 1.50 0.18 2.26
C MET A 11 2.68 -0.58 1.67
N PRO A 12 3.90 -0.34 2.17
CA PRO A 12 5.04 -1.18 1.79
C PRO A 12 4.89 -2.52 2.51
N ALA A 13 4.87 -3.61 1.75
CA ALA A 13 4.60 -4.94 2.29
C ALA A 13 5.66 -5.95 1.90
N TYR A 14 5.98 -6.81 2.87
CA TYR A 14 6.82 -7.97 2.64
C TYR A 14 6.44 -9.07 3.62
N ASN A 15 5.93 -10.20 3.10
CA ASN A 15 5.48 -11.33 3.91
C ASN A 15 4.52 -10.92 5.03
N ALA A 16 3.46 -10.20 4.64
CA ALA A 16 2.50 -9.62 5.57
C ALA A 16 1.12 -10.32 5.51
N GLU A 17 1.06 -11.59 5.10
CA GLU A 17 -0.22 -12.28 4.91
C GLU A 17 -1.08 -12.31 6.17
N LYS A 18 -0.46 -12.31 7.37
CA LYS A 18 -1.19 -12.40 8.64
C LYS A 18 -1.76 -11.06 9.08
N THR A 19 -1.31 -9.95 8.55
CA THR A 19 -1.63 -8.62 9.06
C THR A 19 -2.21 -7.67 8.03
N VAL A 20 -2.06 -7.95 6.75
CA VAL A 20 -2.46 -7.00 5.70
C VAL A 20 -3.96 -6.71 5.72
N GLU A 21 -4.79 -7.72 5.92
CA GLU A 21 -6.25 -7.53 5.92
C GLU A 21 -6.69 -6.69 7.11
N LYS A 22 -6.16 -6.99 8.30
CA LYS A 22 -6.49 -6.21 9.50
C LYS A 22 -6.09 -4.75 9.32
N THR A 23 -4.89 -4.51 8.81
CA THR A 23 -4.39 -3.16 8.56
C THR A 23 -5.32 -2.44 7.59
N TYR A 24 -5.71 -3.10 6.51
CA TYR A 24 -6.63 -2.53 5.55
C TYR A 24 -7.97 -2.16 6.19
N ARG A 25 -8.52 -3.03 7.04
CA ARG A 25 -9.81 -2.79 7.69
C ARG A 25 -9.79 -1.59 8.64
N ASP A 26 -8.62 -1.29 9.21
CA ASP A 26 -8.47 -0.17 10.13
C ASP A 26 -8.33 1.19 9.43
N ILE A 27 -8.18 1.20 8.11
CA ILE A 27 -8.07 2.45 7.34
C ILE A 27 -9.44 3.13 7.24
N PRO A 28 -9.54 4.43 7.57
CA PRO A 28 -10.83 5.15 7.42
C PRO A 28 -11.11 5.45 5.95
N LYS A 29 -11.81 4.54 5.28
CA LYS A 29 -12.03 4.60 3.82
C LYS A 29 -12.80 5.82 3.36
N HIS A 30 -13.59 6.43 4.23
CA HIS A 30 -14.41 7.58 3.83
C HIS A 30 -13.61 8.85 3.55
N ILE A 31 -12.35 8.91 4.01
CA ILE A 31 -11.48 10.07 3.77
C ILE A 31 -10.30 9.74 2.83
N VAL A 32 -10.10 8.47 2.50
CA VAL A 32 -9.00 8.01 1.66
C VAL A 32 -9.48 7.79 0.24
N ASP A 33 -8.80 8.35 -0.73
CA ASP A 33 -9.19 8.24 -2.14
C ASP A 33 -8.67 6.98 -2.81
N ASP A 34 -7.40 6.61 -2.52
CA ASP A 34 -6.78 5.40 -3.06
C ASP A 34 -5.93 4.71 -2.01
N ILE A 35 -5.83 3.40 -2.11
CA ILE A 35 -4.95 2.59 -1.27
C ILE A 35 -4.08 1.75 -2.19
N ILE A 36 -2.76 1.92 -2.07
CA ILE A 36 -1.76 1.25 -2.90
C ILE A 36 -0.89 0.37 -2.01
N LEU A 37 -0.78 -0.90 -2.35
CA LEU A 37 0.16 -1.79 -1.68
C LEU A 37 1.30 -2.10 -2.63
N VAL A 38 2.54 -1.90 -2.18
CA VAL A 38 3.73 -2.27 -2.93
C VAL A 38 4.38 -3.47 -2.26
N ASP A 39 4.36 -4.60 -2.96
CA ASP A 39 4.89 -5.85 -2.45
C ASP A 39 6.34 -6.03 -2.86
N ASP A 40 7.21 -6.29 -1.89
CA ASP A 40 8.63 -6.45 -2.13
C ASP A 40 9.01 -7.92 -2.41
N ASN A 41 8.24 -8.54 -3.30
CA ASN A 41 8.45 -9.93 -3.73
C ASN A 41 8.22 -10.92 -2.59
N SER A 42 7.07 -10.85 -1.94
CA SER A 42 6.69 -11.76 -0.86
C SER A 42 6.61 -13.20 -1.36
N SER A 43 7.00 -14.13 -0.48
CA SER A 43 6.90 -15.56 -0.74
C SER A 43 5.61 -16.17 -0.19
N ASP A 44 4.84 -15.41 0.58
CA ASP A 44 3.58 -15.85 1.17
C ASP A 44 2.37 -15.35 0.35
N LYS A 45 1.18 -15.35 0.96
CA LYS A 45 -0.07 -14.96 0.29
C LYS A 45 -0.38 -13.47 0.35
N THR A 46 0.57 -12.62 0.69
CA THR A 46 0.36 -11.18 0.79
C THR A 46 -0.30 -10.59 -0.45
N VAL A 47 0.24 -10.90 -1.64
CA VAL A 47 -0.28 -10.37 -2.90
C VAL A 47 -1.70 -10.85 -3.18
N GLU A 48 -1.97 -12.14 -2.96
CA GLU A 48 -3.29 -12.70 -3.18
C GLU A 48 -4.34 -12.00 -2.31
N ILE A 49 -4.00 -11.79 -1.03
CA ILE A 49 -4.91 -11.13 -0.09
C ILE A 49 -5.14 -9.67 -0.51
N ALA A 50 -4.06 -8.95 -0.86
CA ALA A 50 -4.18 -7.56 -1.30
C ALA A 50 -5.09 -7.43 -2.51
N LYS A 51 -4.94 -8.31 -3.49
CA LYS A 51 -5.80 -8.30 -4.68
C LYS A 51 -7.24 -8.63 -4.34
N SER A 52 -7.46 -9.56 -3.43
CA SER A 52 -8.82 -9.94 -3.01
C SER A 52 -9.53 -8.80 -2.28
N LEU A 53 -8.78 -7.92 -1.62
CA LEU A 53 -9.32 -6.74 -0.95
C LEU A 53 -9.58 -5.58 -1.92
N GLY A 54 -9.22 -5.73 -3.17
CA GLY A 54 -9.39 -4.69 -4.17
C GLY A 54 -8.33 -3.59 -4.12
N LEU A 55 -7.20 -3.84 -3.47
CA LEU A 55 -6.11 -2.88 -3.41
C LEU A 55 -5.39 -2.77 -4.75
N LYS A 56 -4.94 -1.56 -5.09
CA LYS A 56 -3.99 -1.39 -6.17
C LYS A 56 -2.68 -2.00 -5.73
N THR A 57 -2.28 -3.09 -6.38
CA THR A 57 -1.13 -3.89 -5.95
C THR A 57 0.00 -3.80 -6.97
N ILE A 58 1.17 -3.39 -6.51
CA ILE A 58 2.39 -3.31 -7.31
C ILE A 58 3.38 -4.31 -6.74
N ILE A 59 3.99 -5.11 -7.60
CA ILE A 59 4.86 -6.21 -7.16
C ILE A 59 6.26 -5.97 -7.72
N HIS A 60 7.26 -5.92 -6.84
CA HIS A 60 8.65 -5.90 -7.26
C HIS A 60 9.04 -7.28 -7.81
N LYS A 61 9.80 -7.31 -8.89
CA LYS A 61 10.23 -8.56 -9.52
C LYS A 61 11.23 -9.34 -8.65
N LYS A 62 11.87 -8.66 -7.70
CA LYS A 62 12.78 -9.25 -6.72
C LYS A 62 12.72 -8.42 -5.45
N ASN A 63 13.22 -8.97 -4.35
CA ASN A 63 13.30 -8.22 -3.10
C ASN A 63 14.31 -7.07 -3.27
N MET A 64 13.82 -5.84 -3.15
CA MET A 64 14.61 -4.63 -3.35
C MET A 64 15.00 -3.95 -2.04
N GLY A 65 14.39 -4.37 -0.94
CA GLY A 65 14.60 -3.78 0.38
C GLY A 65 13.58 -2.70 0.72
N TYR A 66 13.51 -2.38 2.00
CA TYR A 66 12.50 -1.47 2.53
C TYR A 66 12.61 -0.06 1.94
N GLY A 67 13.82 0.48 1.85
CA GLY A 67 14.02 1.82 1.29
C GLY A 67 13.56 1.94 -0.16
N ALA A 68 13.85 0.93 -0.97
CA ALA A 68 13.40 0.90 -2.36
C ALA A 68 11.87 0.77 -2.42
N ASN A 69 11.27 -0.01 -1.51
CA ASN A 69 9.82 -0.14 -1.43
C ASN A 69 9.17 1.21 -1.12
N GLN A 70 9.71 1.95 -0.15
CA GLN A 70 9.20 3.28 0.17
C GLN A 70 9.24 4.21 -1.04
N LYS A 71 10.34 4.20 -1.79
CA LYS A 71 10.45 5.03 -3.00
C LYS A 71 9.38 4.68 -4.02
N THR A 72 9.13 3.39 -4.23
CA THR A 72 8.07 2.94 -5.13
C THR A 72 6.72 3.42 -4.63
N CYS A 73 6.44 3.31 -3.34
CA CYS A 73 5.20 3.79 -2.74
C CYS A 73 4.96 5.27 -3.05
N TYR A 74 5.94 6.12 -2.79
CA TYR A 74 5.79 7.55 -3.04
C TYR A 74 5.62 7.85 -4.52
N ARG A 75 6.41 7.21 -5.37
CA ARG A 75 6.32 7.40 -6.82
C ARG A 75 4.93 7.06 -7.33
N GLU A 76 4.38 5.93 -6.91
CA GLU A 76 3.06 5.50 -7.35
C GLU A 76 1.94 6.40 -6.83
N ALA A 77 2.06 6.84 -5.58
CA ALA A 77 1.09 7.78 -5.03
C ALA A 77 1.07 9.10 -5.81
N LEU A 78 2.24 9.63 -6.14
CA LEU A 78 2.35 10.86 -6.92
C LEU A 78 1.78 10.69 -8.33
N LYS A 79 2.01 9.55 -8.97
CA LYS A 79 1.41 9.23 -10.27
C LYS A 79 -0.11 9.24 -10.20
N ASN A 80 -0.69 8.89 -9.07
CA ASN A 80 -2.13 8.88 -8.85
C ASN A 80 -2.67 10.24 -8.41
N GLY A 81 -1.85 11.28 -8.43
CA GLY A 81 -2.29 12.64 -8.12
C GLY A 81 -2.45 12.93 -6.64
N ALA A 82 -1.72 12.23 -5.77
CA ALA A 82 -1.82 12.45 -4.34
C ALA A 82 -1.40 13.86 -3.94
N ASP A 83 -2.22 14.51 -3.13
CA ASP A 83 -1.85 15.75 -2.44
C ASP A 83 -1.28 15.43 -1.06
N VAL A 84 -1.81 14.36 -0.45
CA VAL A 84 -1.36 13.86 0.86
C VAL A 84 -1.08 12.38 0.73
N ILE A 85 0.09 11.94 1.20
CA ILE A 85 0.48 10.54 1.20
C ILE A 85 0.64 10.09 2.64
N VAL A 86 -0.07 9.02 3.00
CA VAL A 86 0.04 8.41 4.33
C VAL A 86 0.61 7.01 4.16
N MET A 87 1.73 6.74 4.81
CA MET A 87 2.35 5.41 4.77
C MET A 87 1.94 4.61 5.99
N ILE A 88 1.39 3.42 5.75
CA ILE A 88 0.98 2.51 6.81
C ILE A 88 1.68 1.17 6.57
N HIS A 89 2.30 0.64 7.61
CA HIS A 89 3.06 -0.61 7.51
C HIS A 89 2.17 -1.78 7.92
N PRO A 90 1.85 -2.73 7.01
CA PRO A 90 0.99 -3.86 7.35
C PRO A 90 1.72 -5.05 7.96
N ASP A 91 3.03 -5.01 8.05
CA ASP A 91 3.87 -6.16 8.38
C ASP A 91 4.41 -6.16 9.81
N TYR A 92 3.63 -5.66 10.77
CA TYR A 92 3.92 -5.83 12.21
C TYR A 92 2.69 -5.78 13.07
#